data_2e8e54d80d9f6c5519a2b2dae212e204
#
_entry.id   2e8e54d80d9f6c5519a2b2dae212e204
#
_cell.length_a   1.000
_cell.length_b   1.000
_cell.length_c   1.000
_cell.angle_alpha   90.00
_cell.angle_beta   90.00
_cell.angle_gamma   90.00
#
_symmetry.space_group_name_H-M   'P 1'
#
loop_
_entity.id
_entity.type
_entity.pdbx_description
1 polymer ?
#
loop_
_entity_poly.entity_id
_entity_poly.type
_entity_poly.pdbx_seq_one_letter_code
_entity_poly.pdbx_strand_id
1 'polypeptide(L)'
;MANNAMDRGKSMTTRFIMRHQAELIALFIASSAFFAIQLAIDAKAFTGDAGAYWTLSSAITEGTFPKTIRGYSYPLLLTPFRFAFDHSEQAGLLLLKLGQSIGYGYLFSILLPNLYQVIFDAKPSAFTRLIPALLMAFAFPGLISYPLSDAPSLGIMALALYACIKAIKSQSFSLLIVAGLLAYLAYNTRTIYLFSFFTLTVIAAIFFSKSLKQRFFASTCFLL
;
A
#
# COMPACT_ATOMS: atom_id res chain seq x y z
N MET A 1 32.71 18.52 32.62
CA MET A 1 31.35 19.07 32.36
C MET A 1 30.83 18.78 30.93
N ALA A 2 31.64 18.63 29.89
CA ALA A 2 31.23 18.39 28.50
C ALA A 2 30.53 17.00 28.27
N ASN A 3 30.96 15.93 28.94
CA ASN A 3 30.38 14.59 28.77
C ASN A 3 28.91 14.49 29.20
N ASN A 4 28.50 15.23 30.26
CA ASN A 4 27.11 15.21 30.73
C ASN A 4 26.12 15.90 29.80
N ALA A 5 26.56 16.88 28.99
CA ALA A 5 25.71 17.57 28.02
C ALA A 5 25.47 16.69 26.77
N MET A 6 26.48 15.92 26.35
CA MET A 6 26.40 15.02 25.21
C MET A 6 25.51 13.81 25.48
N ASP A 7 25.53 13.27 26.70
CA ASP A 7 24.64 12.17 27.11
C ASP A 7 23.17 12.59 27.26
N ARG A 8 22.92 13.82 27.76
CA ARG A 8 21.56 14.37 27.81
C ARG A 8 20.97 14.59 26.41
N GLY A 9 21.77 15.06 25.44
CA GLY A 9 21.34 15.24 24.04
C GLY A 9 20.96 13.90 23.39
N LYS A 10 21.76 12.85 23.57
CA LYS A 10 21.47 11.49 23.06
C LYS A 10 20.21 10.92 23.67
N SER A 11 20.01 11.08 24.99
CA SER A 11 18.82 10.62 25.70
C SER A 11 17.54 11.33 25.21
N MET A 12 17.59 12.64 24.95
CA MET A 12 16.43 13.38 24.40
C MET A 12 16.06 12.94 22.99
N THR A 13 17.04 12.78 22.11
CA THR A 13 16.82 12.35 20.73
C THR A 13 16.20 10.94 20.68
N THR A 14 16.71 10.03 21.51
CA THR A 14 16.16 8.65 21.61
C THR A 14 14.73 8.63 22.10
N ARG A 15 14.40 9.42 23.14
CA ARG A 15 13.02 9.54 23.65
C ARG A 15 12.07 10.14 22.62
N PHE A 16 12.50 11.13 21.86
CA PHE A 16 11.70 11.74 20.81
C PHE A 16 11.37 10.74 19.69
N ILE A 17 12.37 9.95 19.23
CA ILE A 17 12.20 8.91 18.22
C ILE A 17 11.23 7.83 18.71
N MET A 18 11.42 7.33 19.93
CA MET A 18 10.52 6.31 20.52
C MET A 18 9.08 6.81 20.65
N ARG A 19 8.88 8.05 21.08
CA ARG A 19 7.54 8.64 21.20
C ARG A 19 6.85 8.74 19.83
N HIS A 20 7.57 9.15 18.78
CA HIS A 20 7.02 9.23 17.42
C HIS A 20 6.66 7.85 16.86
N GLN A 21 7.49 6.83 17.09
CA GLN A 21 7.18 5.45 16.68
C GLN A 21 5.96 4.91 17.42
N ALA A 22 5.86 5.12 18.73
CA ALA A 22 4.71 4.71 19.53
C ALA A 22 3.41 5.38 19.04
N GLU A 23 3.45 6.66 18.67
CA GLU A 23 2.31 7.38 18.08
C GLU A 23 1.87 6.74 16.75
N LEU A 24 2.81 6.42 15.85
CA LEU A 24 2.49 5.78 14.57
C LEU A 24 1.89 4.38 14.76
N ILE A 25 2.41 3.60 15.70
CA ILE A 25 1.87 2.28 16.04
C ILE A 25 0.45 2.42 16.60
N ALA A 26 0.22 3.36 17.53
CA ALA A 26 -1.10 3.61 18.10
C ALA A 26 -2.12 4.03 17.02
N LEU A 27 -1.75 4.91 16.12
CA LEU A 27 -2.58 5.34 14.99
C LEU A 27 -2.91 4.17 14.05
N PHE A 28 -1.93 3.33 13.75
CA PHE A 28 -2.12 2.13 12.93
C PHE A 28 -3.09 1.15 13.58
N ILE A 29 -2.89 0.84 14.87
CA ILE A 29 -3.77 -0.06 15.62
C ILE A 29 -5.20 0.50 15.69
N ALA A 30 -5.35 1.78 16.03
CA ALA A 30 -6.66 2.43 16.11
C ALA A 30 -7.40 2.41 14.77
N SER A 31 -6.71 2.74 13.68
CA SER A 31 -7.29 2.70 12.32
C SER A 31 -7.65 1.28 11.90
N SER A 32 -6.78 0.30 12.16
CA SER A 32 -7.06 -1.10 11.84
C SER A 32 -8.26 -1.63 12.64
N ALA A 33 -8.36 -1.31 13.92
CA ALA A 33 -9.51 -1.69 14.75
C ALA A 33 -10.80 -1.02 14.26
N PHE A 34 -10.74 0.25 13.85
CA PHE A 34 -11.88 0.96 13.28
C PHE A 34 -12.40 0.28 12.01
N PHE A 35 -11.50 -0.07 11.06
CA PHE A 35 -11.89 -0.80 9.86
C PHE A 35 -12.36 -2.22 10.15
N ALA A 36 -11.80 -2.89 11.18
CA ALA A 36 -12.28 -4.21 11.60
C ALA A 36 -13.72 -4.15 12.10
N ILE A 37 -14.07 -3.15 12.90
CA ILE A 37 -15.45 -2.92 13.37
C ILE A 37 -16.36 -2.64 12.18
N GLN A 38 -15.97 -1.77 11.25
CA GLN A 38 -16.77 -1.46 10.07
C GLN A 38 -17.01 -2.70 9.20
N LEU A 39 -15.99 -3.51 8.93
CA LEU A 39 -16.12 -4.76 8.19
C LEU A 39 -16.93 -5.83 8.94
N ALA A 40 -16.92 -5.84 10.28
CA ALA A 40 -17.74 -6.74 11.07
C ALA A 40 -19.23 -6.43 10.89
N ILE A 41 -19.58 -5.13 10.78
CA ILE A 41 -20.97 -4.66 10.67
C ILE A 41 -21.47 -4.73 9.23
N ASP A 42 -20.66 -4.30 8.25
CA ASP A 42 -21.12 -4.00 6.88
C ASP A 42 -20.37 -4.77 5.77
N ALA A 43 -19.68 -5.88 6.09
CA ALA A 43 -19.04 -6.67 5.03
C ALA A 43 -20.06 -7.27 4.08
N LYS A 44 -19.90 -7.02 2.80
CA LYS A 44 -20.79 -7.51 1.74
C LYS A 44 -20.29 -8.84 1.15
N ALA A 45 -21.24 -9.56 0.51
CA ALA A 45 -20.94 -10.80 -0.18
C ALA A 45 -20.02 -10.59 -1.41
N PHE A 46 -19.43 -11.67 -1.89
CA PHE A 46 -18.65 -11.70 -3.12
C PHE A 46 -19.56 -11.58 -4.35
N THR A 47 -19.94 -10.36 -4.71
CA THR A 47 -20.78 -10.07 -5.88
C THR A 47 -20.01 -9.24 -6.91
N GLY A 48 -20.42 -9.27 -8.17
CA GLY A 48 -19.79 -8.49 -9.23
C GLY A 48 -18.29 -8.77 -9.37
N ASP A 49 -17.51 -7.72 -9.41
CA ASP A 49 -16.05 -7.81 -9.55
C ASP A 49 -15.37 -8.52 -8.37
N ALA A 50 -15.86 -8.33 -7.15
CA ALA A 50 -15.35 -9.04 -5.98
C ALA A 50 -15.53 -10.55 -6.12
N GLY A 51 -16.70 -10.99 -6.59
CA GLY A 51 -16.99 -12.41 -6.86
C GLY A 51 -16.10 -12.97 -7.97
N ALA A 52 -15.87 -12.23 -9.05
CA ALA A 52 -15.02 -12.66 -10.14
C ALA A 52 -13.55 -12.86 -9.68
N TYR A 53 -13.00 -11.97 -8.88
CA TYR A 53 -11.64 -12.13 -8.31
C TYR A 53 -11.59 -13.30 -7.31
N TRP A 54 -12.65 -13.49 -6.53
CA TRP A 54 -12.76 -14.62 -5.58
C TRP A 54 -12.81 -15.97 -6.29
N THR A 55 -13.58 -16.07 -7.39
CA THR A 55 -13.62 -17.28 -8.22
C THR A 55 -12.27 -17.54 -8.89
N LEU A 56 -11.60 -16.49 -9.37
CA LEU A 56 -10.29 -16.64 -9.97
C LEU A 56 -9.23 -17.07 -8.95
N SER A 57 -9.32 -16.63 -7.69
CA SER A 57 -8.44 -17.11 -6.61
C SER A 57 -8.67 -18.60 -6.30
N SER A 58 -9.91 -19.12 -6.43
CA SER A 58 -10.20 -20.55 -6.30
C SER A 58 -9.49 -21.36 -7.38
N ALA A 59 -9.59 -20.93 -8.65
CA ALA A 59 -8.88 -21.59 -9.74
C ALA A 59 -7.37 -21.65 -9.50
N ILE A 60 -6.79 -20.58 -8.94
CA ILE A 60 -5.36 -20.53 -8.60
C ILE A 60 -5.03 -21.50 -7.45
N THR A 61 -5.86 -21.65 -6.42
CA THR A 61 -5.65 -22.65 -5.37
C THR A 61 -5.66 -24.09 -5.90
N GLU A 62 -6.39 -24.32 -6.98
CA GLU A 62 -6.45 -25.61 -7.70
C GLU A 62 -5.31 -25.79 -8.72
N GLY A 63 -4.38 -24.81 -8.81
CA GLY A 63 -3.26 -24.84 -9.76
C GLY A 63 -3.65 -24.50 -11.19
N THR A 64 -4.82 -23.92 -11.42
CA THR A 64 -5.31 -23.54 -12.75
C THR A 64 -5.21 -22.02 -12.96
N PHE A 65 -4.88 -21.61 -14.20
CA PHE A 65 -4.76 -20.20 -14.59
C PHE A 65 -5.63 -19.94 -15.81
N PRO A 66 -6.95 -19.76 -15.63
CA PRO A 66 -7.87 -19.54 -16.75
C PRO A 66 -7.59 -18.20 -17.42
N LYS A 67 -7.75 -18.17 -18.77
CA LYS A 67 -7.60 -16.91 -19.52
C LYS A 67 -8.58 -15.86 -18.98
N THR A 68 -8.06 -14.69 -18.63
CA THR A 68 -8.86 -13.58 -18.09
C THR A 68 -8.35 -12.25 -18.65
N ILE A 69 -9.26 -11.28 -18.78
CA ILE A 69 -8.92 -9.88 -19.06
C ILE A 69 -8.46 -9.13 -17.81
N ARG A 70 -8.66 -9.75 -16.63
CA ARG A 70 -8.22 -9.20 -15.34
C ARG A 70 -6.81 -9.68 -15.04
N GLY A 71 -5.99 -8.82 -14.42
CA GLY A 71 -4.67 -9.23 -13.96
C GLY A 71 -4.78 -10.26 -12.81
N TYR A 72 -3.73 -11.06 -12.66
CA TYR A 72 -3.64 -12.10 -11.63
C TYR A 72 -3.15 -11.59 -10.27
N SER A 73 -2.58 -10.41 -10.17
CA SER A 73 -1.96 -9.91 -8.92
C SER A 73 -2.95 -9.89 -7.76
N TYR A 74 -4.17 -9.42 -7.96
CA TYR A 74 -5.16 -9.38 -6.91
C TYR A 74 -5.73 -10.76 -6.54
N PRO A 75 -6.12 -11.62 -7.49
CA PRO A 75 -6.46 -13.01 -7.19
C PRO A 75 -5.37 -13.77 -6.43
N LEU A 76 -4.10 -13.60 -6.79
CA LEU A 76 -2.97 -14.16 -6.06
C LEU A 76 -2.90 -13.65 -4.62
N LEU A 77 -3.15 -12.36 -4.40
CA LEU A 77 -3.25 -11.78 -3.06
C LEU A 77 -4.41 -12.39 -2.24
N LEU A 78 -5.50 -12.77 -2.89
CA LEU A 78 -6.66 -13.41 -2.25
C LEU A 78 -6.45 -14.91 -1.97
N THR A 79 -5.53 -15.57 -2.66
CA THR A 79 -5.30 -17.03 -2.58
C THR A 79 -5.12 -17.55 -1.14
N PRO A 80 -4.34 -16.93 -0.23
CA PRO A 80 -4.22 -17.41 1.14
C PRO A 80 -5.55 -17.41 1.91
N PHE A 81 -6.39 -16.41 1.68
CA PHE A 81 -7.70 -16.29 2.31
C PHE A 81 -8.68 -17.30 1.71
N ARG A 82 -8.61 -17.52 0.40
CA ARG A 82 -9.39 -18.53 -0.29
C ARG A 82 -9.03 -19.93 0.19
N PHE A 83 -7.77 -20.25 0.29
CA PHE A 83 -7.31 -21.54 0.83
C PHE A 83 -7.87 -21.79 2.25
N ALA A 84 -7.82 -20.79 3.12
CA ALA A 84 -8.40 -20.88 4.45
C ALA A 84 -9.94 -21.06 4.41
N PHE A 85 -10.62 -20.38 3.48
CA PHE A 85 -12.06 -20.46 3.26
C PHE A 85 -12.50 -21.88 2.81
N ASP A 86 -11.73 -22.51 1.93
CA ASP A 86 -12.02 -23.86 1.44
C ASP A 86 -11.92 -24.92 2.56
N HIS A 87 -11.14 -24.65 3.61
CA HIS A 87 -11.06 -25.51 4.80
C HIS A 87 -12.11 -25.12 5.85
N SER A 88 -12.41 -23.85 6.01
CA SER A 88 -13.42 -23.32 6.91
C SER A 88 -13.87 -21.94 6.44
N GLU A 89 -15.12 -21.85 6.00
CA GLU A 89 -15.73 -20.59 5.53
C GLU A 89 -15.55 -19.46 6.55
N GLN A 90 -15.84 -19.75 7.81
CA GLN A 90 -15.74 -18.75 8.88
C GLN A 90 -14.29 -18.28 9.08
N ALA A 91 -13.31 -19.18 9.08
CA ALA A 91 -11.91 -18.85 9.23
C ALA A 91 -11.40 -18.02 8.05
N GLY A 92 -11.74 -18.40 6.81
CA GLY A 92 -11.37 -17.67 5.62
C GLY A 92 -11.92 -16.25 5.58
N LEU A 93 -13.21 -16.09 5.90
CA LEU A 93 -13.85 -14.77 5.99
C LEU A 93 -13.24 -13.89 7.09
N LEU A 94 -12.97 -14.47 8.27
CA LEU A 94 -12.33 -13.75 9.36
C LEU A 94 -10.92 -13.27 8.96
N LEU A 95 -10.11 -14.15 8.39
CA LEU A 95 -8.77 -13.81 7.93
C LEU A 95 -8.79 -12.73 6.84
N LEU A 96 -9.73 -12.81 5.89
CA LEU A 96 -9.89 -11.78 4.86
C LEU A 96 -10.23 -10.42 5.47
N LYS A 97 -11.21 -10.36 6.38
CA LYS A 97 -11.60 -9.13 7.08
C LYS A 97 -10.44 -8.54 7.89
N LEU A 98 -9.67 -9.37 8.59
CA LEU A 98 -8.49 -8.96 9.33
C LEU A 98 -7.40 -8.42 8.38
N GLY A 99 -7.13 -9.13 7.28
CA GLY A 99 -6.18 -8.69 6.26
C GLY A 99 -6.57 -7.35 5.64
N GLN A 100 -7.85 -7.17 5.29
CA GLN A 100 -8.37 -5.90 4.79
C GLN A 100 -8.25 -4.79 5.83
N SER A 101 -8.62 -5.04 7.09
CA SER A 101 -8.54 -4.07 8.19
C SER A 101 -7.11 -3.56 8.41
N ILE A 102 -6.17 -4.49 8.46
CA ILE A 102 -4.74 -4.19 8.60
C ILE A 102 -4.23 -3.41 7.38
N GLY A 103 -4.57 -3.88 6.17
CA GLY A 103 -4.20 -3.22 4.92
C GLY A 103 -4.74 -1.80 4.82
N TYR A 104 -6.01 -1.58 5.16
CA TYR A 104 -6.63 -0.25 5.15
C TYR A 104 -6.06 0.65 6.25
N GLY A 105 -5.87 0.11 7.46
CA GLY A 105 -5.21 0.84 8.54
C GLY A 105 -3.83 1.33 8.13
N TYR A 106 -3.02 0.45 7.55
CA TYR A 106 -1.70 0.82 7.03
C TYR A 106 -1.78 1.85 5.89
N LEU A 107 -2.59 1.58 4.86
CA LEU A 107 -2.72 2.45 3.70
C LEU A 107 -3.12 3.86 4.09
N PHE A 108 -4.20 4.01 4.85
CA PHE A 108 -4.81 5.32 5.08
C PHE A 108 -4.19 6.10 6.23
N SER A 109 -3.67 5.46 7.28
CA SER A 109 -3.08 6.17 8.43
C SER A 109 -1.55 6.25 8.43
N ILE A 110 -0.88 5.39 7.67
CA ILE A 110 0.58 5.37 7.61
C ILE A 110 1.12 5.73 6.22
N LEU A 111 0.76 4.95 5.19
CA LEU A 111 1.37 5.08 3.87
C LEU A 111 1.03 6.40 3.18
N LEU A 112 -0.26 6.74 3.05
CA LEU A 112 -0.67 8.00 2.40
C LEU A 112 -0.18 9.25 3.14
N PRO A 113 -0.25 9.35 4.49
CA PRO A 113 0.37 10.46 5.21
C PRO A 113 1.88 10.54 5.08
N ASN A 114 2.59 9.41 5.01
CA ASN A 114 4.03 9.40 4.78
C ASN A 114 4.37 9.81 3.34
N LEU A 115 3.56 9.40 2.37
CA LEU A 115 3.70 9.86 0.99
C LEU A 115 3.51 11.38 0.90
N TYR A 116 2.47 11.92 1.54
CA TYR A 116 2.29 13.37 1.67
C TYR A 116 3.53 14.06 2.26
N GLN A 117 4.08 13.53 3.35
CA GLN A 117 5.29 14.08 3.96
C GLN A 117 6.47 14.09 3.00
N VAL A 118 6.66 13.04 2.19
CA VAL A 118 7.78 12.95 1.26
C VAL A 118 7.62 13.87 0.05
N ILE A 119 6.38 14.12 -0.38
CA ILE A 119 6.07 15.02 -1.51
C ILE A 119 6.21 16.49 -1.10
N PHE A 120 5.60 16.86 0.03
CA PHE A 120 5.47 18.27 0.45
C PHE A 120 6.49 18.70 1.50
N ASP A 121 7.37 17.79 1.94
CA ASP A 121 8.35 17.98 3.01
C ASP A 121 7.75 18.51 4.32
N ALA A 122 6.47 18.17 4.56
CA ALA A 122 5.67 18.63 5.69
C ALA A 122 5.23 17.45 6.55
N LYS A 123 5.54 17.48 7.86
CA LYS A 123 5.12 16.41 8.80
C LYS A 123 3.62 16.54 9.11
N PRO A 124 2.78 15.56 8.73
CA PRO A 124 1.38 15.56 9.11
C PRO A 124 1.23 15.36 10.63
N SER A 125 0.31 16.08 11.24
CA SER A 125 -0.09 15.86 12.64
C SER A 125 -0.81 14.52 12.80
N ALA A 126 -0.98 14.02 14.04
CA ALA A 126 -1.75 12.81 14.31
C ALA A 126 -3.16 12.89 13.74
N PHE A 127 -3.83 14.03 13.91
CA PHE A 127 -5.15 14.25 13.34
C PHE A 127 -5.16 14.21 11.81
N THR A 128 -4.20 14.89 11.15
CA THR A 128 -4.07 14.89 9.69
C THR A 128 -3.86 13.47 9.15
N ARG A 129 -3.18 12.58 9.90
CA ARG A 129 -2.99 11.19 9.53
C ARG A 129 -4.28 10.36 9.55
N LEU A 130 -5.28 10.75 10.32
CA LEU A 130 -6.57 10.05 10.37
C LEU A 130 -7.54 10.50 9.27
N ILE A 131 -7.34 11.69 8.68
CA ILE A 131 -8.25 12.25 7.66
C ILE A 131 -8.49 11.25 6.50
N PRO A 132 -7.48 10.63 5.86
CA PRO A 132 -7.72 9.68 4.79
C PRO A 132 -8.56 8.47 5.21
N ALA A 133 -8.32 7.94 6.42
CA ALA A 133 -9.08 6.82 6.96
C ALA A 133 -10.55 7.21 7.19
N LEU A 134 -10.81 8.37 7.79
CA LEU A 134 -12.15 8.89 8.03
C LEU A 134 -12.88 9.17 6.72
N LEU A 135 -12.23 9.81 5.76
CA LEU A 135 -12.80 10.08 4.43
C LEU A 135 -13.21 8.78 3.73
N MET A 136 -12.35 7.76 3.74
CA MET A 136 -12.67 6.47 3.12
C MET A 136 -13.84 5.79 3.81
N ALA A 137 -13.87 5.80 5.13
CA ALA A 137 -14.91 5.15 5.90
C ALA A 137 -16.30 5.78 5.72
N PHE A 138 -16.36 7.12 5.68
CA PHE A 138 -17.63 7.85 5.65
C PHE A 138 -18.07 8.22 4.23
N ALA A 139 -17.15 8.61 3.34
CA ALA A 139 -17.49 9.02 1.98
C ALA A 139 -17.56 7.85 0.99
N PHE A 140 -16.81 6.76 1.24
CA PHE A 140 -16.68 5.62 0.32
C PHE A 140 -16.84 4.27 1.02
N PRO A 141 -17.88 4.05 1.84
CA PRO A 141 -18.05 2.80 2.60
C PRO A 141 -18.11 1.57 1.69
N GLY A 142 -18.67 1.70 0.48
CA GLY A 142 -18.74 0.61 -0.50
C GLY A 142 -17.37 0.09 -0.96
N LEU A 143 -16.34 0.93 -1.00
CA LEU A 143 -14.97 0.47 -1.34
C LEU A 143 -14.33 -0.35 -0.22
N ILE A 144 -14.80 -0.19 1.02
CA ILE A 144 -14.28 -0.90 2.19
C ILE A 144 -15.05 -2.19 2.39
N SER A 145 -16.38 -2.15 2.26
CA SER A 145 -17.27 -3.28 2.55
C SER A 145 -17.11 -4.47 1.59
N TYR A 146 -16.68 -4.23 0.37
CA TYR A 146 -16.43 -5.28 -0.62
C TYR A 146 -14.92 -5.58 -0.74
N PRO A 147 -14.52 -6.83 -0.96
CA PRO A 147 -13.13 -7.20 -1.25
C PRO A 147 -12.77 -6.85 -2.70
N LEU A 148 -12.72 -5.54 -3.01
CA LEU A 148 -12.39 -4.99 -4.32
C LEU A 148 -10.89 -4.77 -4.47
N SER A 149 -10.43 -4.78 -5.72
CA SER A 149 -9.03 -4.51 -6.06
C SER A 149 -8.61 -3.03 -5.94
N ASP A 150 -9.56 -2.13 -5.71
CA ASP A 150 -9.34 -0.67 -5.68
C ASP A 150 -8.36 -0.24 -4.60
N ALA A 151 -8.62 -0.58 -3.34
CA ALA A 151 -7.77 -0.18 -2.24
C ALA A 151 -6.39 -0.88 -2.26
N PRO A 152 -6.27 -2.20 -2.53
CA PRO A 152 -4.97 -2.84 -2.73
C PRO A 152 -4.16 -2.22 -3.87
N SER A 153 -4.77 -1.96 -5.03
CA SER A 153 -4.07 -1.34 -6.16
C SER A 153 -3.61 0.09 -5.86
N LEU A 154 -4.45 0.89 -5.17
CA LEU A 154 -4.07 2.21 -4.66
C LEU A 154 -2.86 2.11 -3.70
N GLY A 155 -2.89 1.14 -2.78
CA GLY A 155 -1.80 0.91 -1.84
C GLY A 155 -0.50 0.55 -2.53
N ILE A 156 -0.53 -0.37 -3.49
CA ILE A 156 0.65 -0.77 -4.27
C ILE A 156 1.17 0.41 -5.10
N MET A 157 0.29 1.20 -5.73
CA MET A 157 0.70 2.39 -6.50
C MET A 157 1.27 3.48 -5.59
N ALA A 158 0.71 3.71 -4.41
CA ALA A 158 1.25 4.64 -3.43
C ALA A 158 2.65 4.21 -2.94
N LEU A 159 2.88 2.91 -2.73
CA LEU A 159 4.21 2.35 -2.45
C LEU A 159 5.18 2.56 -3.61
N ALA A 160 4.73 2.35 -4.86
CA ALA A 160 5.53 2.60 -6.06
C ALA A 160 5.98 4.06 -6.13
N LEU A 161 5.05 5.00 -5.93
CA LEU A 161 5.33 6.44 -5.92
C LEU A 161 6.30 6.80 -4.77
N TYR A 162 6.06 6.27 -3.57
CA TYR A 162 6.95 6.47 -2.43
C TYR A 162 8.37 5.97 -2.72
N ALA A 163 8.51 4.76 -3.26
CA ALA A 163 9.80 4.18 -3.64
C ALA A 163 10.47 4.99 -4.75
N CYS A 164 9.74 5.44 -5.76
CA CYS A 164 10.24 6.28 -6.85
C CYS A 164 10.81 7.61 -6.33
N ILE A 165 10.07 8.32 -5.47
CA ILE A 165 10.55 9.58 -4.87
C ILE A 165 11.80 9.34 -4.02
N LYS A 166 11.81 8.28 -3.23
CA LYS A 166 13.00 7.89 -2.44
C LYS A 166 14.18 7.53 -3.32
N ALA A 167 13.96 6.80 -4.42
CA ALA A 167 14.98 6.47 -5.41
C ALA A 167 15.60 7.74 -6.01
N ILE A 168 14.78 8.71 -6.40
CA ILE A 168 15.23 10.00 -6.95
C ILE A 168 16.05 10.77 -5.91
N LYS A 169 15.55 10.88 -4.67
CA LYS A 169 16.26 11.61 -3.59
C LYS A 169 17.59 10.94 -3.20
N SER A 170 17.67 9.62 -3.19
CA SER A 170 18.87 8.85 -2.80
C SER A 170 19.74 8.41 -3.98
N GLN A 171 19.31 8.68 -5.23
CA GLN A 171 19.96 8.21 -6.46
C GLN A 171 20.17 6.68 -6.49
N SER A 172 19.22 5.92 -5.95
CA SER A 172 19.29 4.46 -5.81
C SER A 172 18.58 3.73 -6.95
N PHE A 173 19.33 3.03 -7.80
CA PHE A 173 18.76 2.19 -8.88
C PHE A 173 17.97 1.01 -8.34
N SER A 174 18.37 0.41 -7.23
CA SER A 174 17.63 -0.69 -6.62
C SER A 174 16.21 -0.28 -6.20
N LEU A 175 16.07 0.91 -5.58
CA LEU A 175 14.75 1.46 -5.25
C LEU A 175 13.95 1.81 -6.49
N LEU A 176 14.59 2.17 -7.59
CA LEU A 176 13.90 2.47 -8.84
C LEU A 176 13.32 1.20 -9.47
N ILE A 177 14.08 0.09 -9.46
CA ILE A 177 13.57 -1.22 -9.89
C ILE A 177 12.39 -1.65 -9.03
N VAL A 178 12.48 -1.52 -7.71
CA VAL A 178 11.38 -1.81 -6.79
C VAL A 178 10.15 -0.95 -7.10
N ALA A 179 10.34 0.34 -7.39
CA ALA A 179 9.24 1.22 -7.79
C ALA A 179 8.58 0.77 -9.09
N GLY A 180 9.35 0.37 -10.09
CA GLY A 180 8.83 -0.16 -11.36
C GLY A 180 8.04 -1.45 -11.18
N LEU A 181 8.58 -2.41 -10.43
CA LEU A 181 7.89 -3.66 -10.10
C LEU A 181 6.57 -3.41 -9.37
N LEU A 182 6.56 -2.52 -8.37
CA LEU A 182 5.34 -2.14 -7.65
C LEU A 182 4.32 -1.45 -8.57
N ALA A 183 4.77 -0.54 -9.45
CA ALA A 183 3.89 0.13 -10.41
C ALA A 183 3.29 -0.86 -11.42
N TYR A 184 4.07 -1.84 -11.90
CA TYR A 184 3.59 -2.94 -12.72
C TYR A 184 2.57 -3.81 -11.98
N LEU A 185 2.83 -4.17 -10.71
CA LEU A 185 1.88 -4.92 -9.89
C LEU A 185 0.57 -4.15 -9.67
N ALA A 186 0.62 -2.84 -9.46
CA ALA A 186 -0.57 -2.00 -9.35
C ALA A 186 -1.37 -2.01 -10.66
N TYR A 187 -0.71 -1.87 -11.82
CA TYR A 187 -1.32 -1.99 -13.13
C TYR A 187 -1.94 -3.38 -13.35
N ASN A 188 -1.21 -4.45 -13.02
CA ASN A 188 -1.73 -5.81 -13.15
C ASN A 188 -2.88 -6.10 -12.17
N THR A 189 -2.92 -5.41 -11.03
CA THR A 189 -4.06 -5.46 -10.11
C THR A 189 -5.28 -4.72 -10.68
N ARG A 190 -5.05 -3.56 -11.33
CA ARG A 190 -6.10 -2.75 -11.94
C ARG A 190 -5.55 -1.93 -13.11
N THR A 191 -6.08 -2.18 -14.31
CA THR A 191 -5.57 -1.63 -15.57
C THR A 191 -5.61 -0.09 -15.66
N ILE A 192 -6.45 0.58 -14.86
CA ILE A 192 -6.51 2.05 -14.79
C ILE A 192 -5.15 2.67 -14.41
N TYR A 193 -4.28 1.92 -13.72
CA TYR A 193 -2.94 2.38 -13.33
C TYR A 193 -1.90 2.33 -14.45
N LEU A 194 -2.27 1.93 -15.67
CA LEU A 194 -1.38 1.96 -16.84
C LEU A 194 -0.80 3.36 -17.06
N PHE A 195 -1.65 4.38 -17.02
CA PHE A 195 -1.21 5.77 -17.19
C PHE A 195 -0.30 6.24 -16.06
N SER A 196 -0.60 5.84 -14.82
CA SER A 196 0.24 6.15 -13.66
C SER A 196 1.61 5.47 -13.77
N PHE A 197 1.67 4.24 -14.27
CA PHE A 197 2.91 3.52 -14.53
C PHE A 197 3.80 4.29 -15.52
N PHE A 198 3.26 4.70 -16.66
CA PHE A 198 4.00 5.49 -17.64
C PHE A 198 4.40 6.86 -17.10
N THR A 199 3.51 7.53 -16.37
CA THR A 199 3.83 8.82 -15.72
C THR A 199 5.02 8.69 -14.76
N LEU A 200 5.05 7.65 -13.92
CA LEU A 200 6.18 7.42 -13.01
C LEU A 200 7.47 7.10 -13.77
N THR A 201 7.40 6.37 -14.89
CA THR A 201 8.56 6.13 -15.77
C THR A 201 9.14 7.44 -16.29
N VAL A 202 8.29 8.36 -16.76
CA VAL A 202 8.71 9.69 -17.24
C VAL A 202 9.32 10.53 -16.11
N ILE A 203 8.69 10.53 -14.93
CA ILE A 203 9.21 11.24 -13.74
C ILE A 203 10.58 10.69 -13.36
N ALA A 204 10.75 9.37 -13.31
CA ALA A 204 12.03 8.74 -13.04
C ALA A 204 13.09 9.15 -14.08
N ALA A 205 12.74 9.12 -15.38
CA ALA A 205 13.64 9.53 -16.47
C ALA A 205 14.12 10.98 -16.34
N ILE A 206 13.21 11.90 -15.96
CA ILE A 206 13.52 13.32 -15.88
C ILE A 206 14.34 13.67 -14.62
N PHE A 207 13.95 13.13 -13.48
CA PHE A 207 14.43 13.60 -12.17
C PHE A 207 15.51 12.73 -11.53
N PHE A 208 15.70 11.48 -11.99
CA PHE A 208 16.66 10.57 -11.36
C PHE A 208 18.12 11.01 -11.57
N SER A 209 18.47 11.62 -12.71
CA SER A 209 19.84 12.04 -12.99
C SER A 209 19.93 13.22 -13.95
N LYS A 210 21.07 13.92 -13.91
CA LYS A 210 21.41 15.00 -14.85
C LYS A 210 21.99 14.49 -16.19
N SER A 211 22.59 13.30 -16.20
CA SER A 211 23.19 12.69 -17.41
C SER A 211 22.14 11.95 -18.25
N LEU A 212 22.18 12.19 -19.59
CA LEU A 212 21.26 11.54 -20.54
C LEU A 212 21.36 10.01 -20.51
N LYS A 213 22.59 9.47 -20.38
CA LYS A 213 22.84 8.01 -20.28
C LYS A 213 22.18 7.43 -19.03
N GLN A 214 22.30 8.11 -17.89
CA GLN A 214 21.70 7.66 -16.63
C GLN A 214 20.19 7.78 -16.65
N ARG A 215 19.61 8.79 -17.31
CA ARG A 215 18.15 8.90 -17.51
C ARG A 215 17.59 7.75 -18.33
N PHE A 216 18.27 7.40 -19.42
CA PHE A 216 17.89 6.24 -20.24
C PHE A 216 17.95 4.94 -19.41
N PHE A 217 19.05 4.74 -18.68
CA PHE A 217 19.21 3.58 -17.80
C PHE A 217 18.18 3.55 -16.69
N ALA A 218 17.83 4.70 -16.09
CA ALA A 218 16.77 4.80 -15.07
C ALA A 218 15.41 4.39 -15.63
N SER A 219 15.05 4.82 -16.84
CA SER A 219 13.81 4.39 -17.50
C SER A 219 13.79 2.89 -17.73
N THR A 220 14.89 2.32 -18.20
CA THR A 220 15.01 0.87 -18.42
C THR A 220 14.86 0.10 -17.09
N CYS A 221 15.53 0.54 -16.02
CA CYS A 221 15.39 -0.07 -14.69
C CYS A 221 13.98 0.02 -14.12
N PHE A 222 13.22 1.05 -14.48
CA PHE A 222 11.82 1.18 -14.06
C PHE A 222 10.89 0.29 -14.87
N LEU A 223 11.22 -0.01 -16.12
CA LEU A 223 10.40 -0.84 -17.03
C LEU A 223 10.67 -2.35 -16.89
N LEU A 224 11.80 -2.74 -16.30
CA LEU A 224 12.16 -4.14 -16.02
C LEU A 224 11.44 -4.70 -14.82
#